data_2ddc0f7b13f0eb83402e3419703995c8
#
_entry.id   2ddc0f7b13f0eb83402e3419703995c8
#
_cell.length_a   1.000
_cell.length_b   1.000
_cell.length_c   1.000
_cell.angle_alpha   90.00
_cell.angle_beta   90.00
_cell.angle_gamma   90.00
#
_symmetry.space_group_name_H-M   'P 1'
#
loop_
_entity.id
_entity.type
_entity.pdbx_description
1 polymer ?
#
loop_
_entity_poly.entity_id
_entity_poly.type
_entity_poly.pdbx_seq_one_letter_code
_entity_poly.pdbx_strand_id
1 'polypeptide(L)'
;MPRTSPPRPAKASKSATAATAAARAATVVEEKEPRGARRKRETRSRLLEAALKLMAEKGMEGVAINEITEAADVGFGSFYNHFESKEAIYLALTDWVFEEFADTLDRIAGGLADPAEVIAVSVRHTLLRARREPVWGQFLIREGFSPRILSRGLGQRLLRDIGRGVAARRFDAPDPLMSLISVGGTVLAAVAVGVQIDAQSEPAATLLKDLAPNESDLPERAASALLRMLGLSHTEAEEIAHRPLPKMGANAEVLQAQP
;
A
#
# COMPACT_ATOMS: atom_id res chain seq x y z
N MET A 1 -75.51 -54.66 1.34
CA MET A 1 -75.17 -53.72 2.39
C MET A 1 -73.72 -53.93 2.83
N PRO A 2 -72.75 -53.09 2.36
CA PRO A 2 -71.38 -53.17 2.79
C PRO A 2 -71.09 -52.16 3.95
N ARG A 3 -70.35 -52.65 4.93
CA ARG A 3 -69.93 -51.90 6.12
C ARG A 3 -68.80 -50.93 5.80
N THR A 4 -68.99 -49.66 6.13
CA THR A 4 -67.98 -48.63 6.08
C THR A 4 -67.11 -48.66 7.34
N SER A 5 -65.79 -48.73 7.13
CA SER A 5 -64.78 -48.57 8.20
C SER A 5 -64.36 -47.12 8.32
N PRO A 6 -64.01 -46.59 9.52
CA PRO A 6 -63.61 -45.19 9.72
C PRO A 6 -62.14 -44.95 9.35
N PRO A 7 -61.74 -43.67 9.03
CA PRO A 7 -60.38 -43.35 8.68
C PRO A 7 -59.44 -43.24 9.86
N ARG A 8 -58.19 -43.61 9.64
CA ARG A 8 -57.06 -43.62 10.55
C ARG A 8 -56.44 -42.21 10.70
N PRO A 9 -56.03 -41.77 11.86
CA PRO A 9 -55.46 -40.42 12.01
C PRO A 9 -54.02 -40.32 11.42
N ALA A 10 -53.72 -39.18 10.83
CA ALA A 10 -52.43 -38.83 10.27
C ALA A 10 -51.36 -38.59 11.33
N LYS A 11 -50.20 -39.20 11.14
CA LYS A 11 -49.01 -38.98 11.98
C LYS A 11 -48.37 -37.61 11.65
N ALA A 12 -48.39 -36.70 12.61
CA ALA A 12 -47.51 -35.57 12.71
C ALA A 12 -46.15 -36.05 13.20
N SER A 13 -45.10 -35.92 12.42
CA SER A 13 -43.68 -35.86 12.88
C SER A 13 -42.78 -35.74 11.65
N LYS A 14 -42.31 -34.57 11.35
CA LYS A 14 -41.06 -34.29 10.63
C LYS A 14 -40.80 -32.77 10.62
N SER A 15 -40.55 -32.18 11.77
CA SER A 15 -40.07 -30.79 11.83
C SER A 15 -38.99 -30.52 12.88
N ALA A 16 -38.40 -31.57 13.45
CA ALA A 16 -37.37 -31.40 14.48
C ALA A 16 -35.94 -31.73 14.02
N THR A 17 -35.74 -32.15 12.74
CA THR A 17 -34.42 -32.59 12.24
C THR A 17 -33.70 -31.54 11.38
N ALA A 18 -34.35 -30.46 10.99
CA ALA A 18 -33.72 -29.41 10.19
C ALA A 18 -33.00 -28.33 11.02
N ALA A 19 -33.38 -28.12 12.25
CA ALA A 19 -32.76 -27.11 13.13
C ALA A 19 -31.41 -27.54 13.73
N THR A 20 -31.12 -28.84 13.79
CA THR A 20 -29.85 -29.37 14.36
C THR A 20 -28.72 -29.45 13.31
N ALA A 21 -29.05 -29.43 12.01
CA ALA A 21 -28.06 -29.44 10.95
C ALA A 21 -27.48 -28.01 10.66
N ALA A 22 -28.25 -26.95 10.88
CA ALA A 22 -27.81 -25.58 10.68
C ALA A 22 -26.89 -25.06 11.80
N ALA A 23 -26.94 -25.64 13.00
CA ALA A 23 -26.08 -25.24 14.12
C ALA A 23 -24.66 -25.87 14.08
N ARG A 24 -24.39 -26.77 13.13
CA ARG A 24 -23.10 -27.47 13.00
C ARG A 24 -22.16 -26.89 11.93
N ALA A 25 -22.57 -25.84 11.22
CA ALA A 25 -21.82 -25.24 10.10
C ALA A 25 -21.11 -23.95 10.45
N ALA A 26 -20.99 -23.56 11.72
CA ALA A 26 -20.35 -22.29 12.13
C ALA A 26 -19.29 -22.46 13.22
N THR A 27 -18.54 -23.55 13.19
CA THR A 27 -17.21 -23.60 13.83
C THR A 27 -16.19 -23.56 12.69
N VAL A 28 -15.81 -22.35 12.25
CA VAL A 28 -14.54 -22.14 11.56
C VAL A 28 -13.48 -22.54 12.57
N VAL A 29 -12.98 -23.75 12.46
CA VAL A 29 -11.78 -24.19 13.16
C VAL A 29 -10.67 -23.35 12.56
N GLU A 30 -10.21 -22.34 13.28
CA GLU A 30 -8.96 -21.65 13.02
C GLU A 30 -7.86 -22.72 13.09
N GLU A 31 -7.50 -23.27 11.94
CA GLU A 31 -6.45 -24.27 11.82
C GLU A 31 -5.15 -23.59 12.26
N LYS A 32 -4.70 -23.89 13.46
CA LYS A 32 -3.53 -23.31 14.09
C LYS A 32 -2.32 -23.66 13.22
N GLU A 33 -1.82 -22.65 12.49
CA GLU A 33 -0.67 -22.78 11.59
C GLU A 33 0.46 -23.59 12.25
N PRO A 34 1.07 -24.55 11.55
CA PRO A 34 2.16 -25.36 12.09
C PRO A 34 3.30 -24.47 12.60
N ARG A 35 3.82 -24.75 13.80
CA ARG A 35 4.90 -23.96 14.44
C ARG A 35 6.11 -23.72 13.50
N GLY A 36 6.44 -24.67 12.63
CA GLY A 36 7.51 -24.54 11.64
C GLY A 36 7.21 -23.52 10.56
N ALA A 37 5.96 -23.46 10.06
CA ALA A 37 5.54 -22.49 9.07
C ALA A 37 5.57 -21.05 9.64
N ARG A 38 5.10 -20.87 10.88
CA ARG A 38 5.16 -19.59 11.58
C ARG A 38 6.60 -19.11 11.75
N ARG A 39 7.52 -19.96 12.25
CA ARG A 39 8.93 -19.61 12.38
C ARG A 39 9.56 -19.24 11.03
N LYS A 40 9.24 -19.98 9.97
CA LYS A 40 9.73 -19.68 8.62
C LYS A 40 9.25 -18.31 8.16
N ARG A 41 8.01 -17.97 8.39
CA ARG A 41 7.44 -16.65 8.05
C ARG A 41 8.11 -15.55 8.87
N GLU A 42 8.22 -15.68 10.19
CA GLU A 42 8.88 -14.72 11.08
C GLU A 42 10.33 -14.44 10.66
N THR A 43 11.10 -15.48 10.32
CA THR A 43 12.49 -15.32 9.84
C THR A 43 12.52 -14.58 8.50
N ARG A 44 11.61 -14.91 7.58
CA ARG A 44 11.51 -14.23 6.28
C ARG A 44 11.19 -12.74 6.44
N SER A 45 10.27 -12.38 7.34
CA SER A 45 9.94 -11.00 7.68
C SER A 45 11.14 -10.23 8.21
N ARG A 46 11.83 -10.77 9.20
CA ARG A 46 13.04 -10.15 9.78
C ARG A 46 14.11 -9.89 8.72
N LEU A 47 14.31 -10.81 7.78
CA LEU A 47 15.23 -10.62 6.65
C LEU A 47 14.79 -9.50 5.72
N LEU A 48 13.48 -9.40 5.40
CA LEU A 48 12.94 -8.32 4.57
C LEU A 48 13.03 -6.96 5.25
N GLU A 49 12.73 -6.87 6.55
CA GLU A 49 12.85 -5.63 7.33
C GLU A 49 14.30 -5.14 7.42
N ALA A 50 15.25 -6.06 7.69
CA ALA A 50 16.67 -5.76 7.70
C ALA A 50 17.15 -5.28 6.32
N ALA A 51 16.73 -5.98 5.26
CA ALA A 51 17.04 -5.59 3.88
C ALA A 51 16.46 -4.22 3.53
N LEU A 52 15.20 -3.93 3.92
CA LEU A 52 14.57 -2.63 3.69
C LEU A 52 15.41 -1.50 4.30
N LYS A 53 15.78 -1.63 5.57
CA LYS A 53 16.58 -0.62 6.28
C LYS A 53 17.93 -0.38 5.64
N LEU A 54 18.68 -1.46 5.36
CA LEU A 54 20.00 -1.37 4.78
C LEU A 54 19.98 -0.88 3.33
N MET A 55 19.05 -1.35 2.52
CA MET A 55 18.93 -0.97 1.11
C MET A 55 18.35 0.43 0.92
N ALA A 56 17.50 0.91 1.84
CA ALA A 56 17.08 2.31 1.86
C ALA A 56 18.26 3.25 2.08
N GLU A 57 19.19 2.88 2.95
CA GLU A 57 20.37 3.68 3.29
C GLU A 57 21.48 3.58 2.21
N LYS A 58 21.86 2.35 1.84
CA LYS A 58 23.07 2.07 1.02
C LYS A 58 22.76 1.71 -0.43
N GLY A 59 21.50 1.45 -0.78
CA GLY A 59 21.10 0.84 -2.06
C GLY A 59 21.39 -0.66 -2.11
N MET A 60 20.80 -1.36 -3.08
CA MET A 60 20.99 -2.81 -3.24
C MET A 60 22.46 -3.19 -3.40
N GLU A 61 23.21 -2.45 -4.23
CA GLU A 61 24.63 -2.78 -4.51
C GLU A 61 25.51 -2.60 -3.28
N GLY A 62 25.22 -1.63 -2.43
CA GLY A 62 26.00 -1.30 -1.22
C GLY A 62 25.76 -2.22 -0.03
N VAL A 63 24.92 -3.27 -0.17
CA VAL A 63 24.57 -4.18 0.93
C VAL A 63 25.04 -5.60 0.65
N ALA A 64 25.71 -6.21 1.63
CA ALA A 64 26.09 -7.61 1.57
C ALA A 64 25.08 -8.52 2.31
N ILE A 65 24.98 -9.80 1.90
CA ILE A 65 24.04 -10.75 2.53
C ILE A 65 24.34 -10.94 4.02
N ASN A 66 25.61 -10.95 4.42
CA ASN A 66 25.97 -11.06 5.84
C ASN A 66 25.46 -9.88 6.67
N GLU A 67 25.50 -8.64 6.15
CA GLU A 67 24.92 -7.48 6.84
C GLU A 67 23.41 -7.64 7.07
N ILE A 68 22.69 -8.19 6.06
CA ILE A 68 21.25 -8.47 6.19
C ILE A 68 21.01 -9.53 7.28
N THR A 69 21.79 -10.62 7.29
CA THR A 69 21.61 -11.70 8.26
C THR A 69 21.97 -11.27 9.69
N GLU A 70 23.01 -10.47 9.86
CA GLU A 70 23.40 -9.87 11.13
C GLU A 70 22.31 -8.91 11.65
N ALA A 71 21.84 -7.99 10.80
CA ALA A 71 20.78 -7.06 11.18
C ALA A 71 19.44 -7.77 11.48
N ALA A 72 19.16 -8.89 10.82
CA ALA A 72 18.00 -9.73 11.08
C ALA A 72 18.16 -10.66 12.29
N ASP A 73 19.35 -10.74 12.90
CA ASP A 73 19.72 -11.69 13.96
C ASP A 73 19.37 -13.14 13.56
N VAL A 74 19.87 -13.58 12.39
CA VAL A 74 19.73 -14.94 11.88
C VAL A 74 21.07 -15.46 11.38
N GLY A 75 21.28 -16.76 11.44
CA GLY A 75 22.49 -17.38 10.90
C GLY A 75 22.57 -17.21 9.38
N PHE A 76 23.79 -16.99 8.84
CA PHE A 76 24.06 -16.81 7.41
C PHE A 76 23.40 -17.89 6.53
N GLY A 77 23.48 -19.17 6.93
CA GLY A 77 22.82 -20.27 6.21
C GLY A 77 21.30 -20.18 6.17
N SER A 78 20.67 -19.48 7.14
CA SER A 78 19.22 -19.31 7.17
C SER A 78 18.72 -18.42 6.02
N PHE A 79 19.56 -17.52 5.52
CA PHE A 79 19.20 -16.67 4.36
C PHE A 79 18.81 -17.54 3.16
N TYR A 80 19.60 -18.53 2.82
CA TYR A 80 19.41 -19.39 1.66
C TYR A 80 18.21 -20.34 1.77
N ASN A 81 17.63 -20.49 2.97
CA ASN A 81 16.35 -21.18 3.14
C ASN A 81 15.14 -20.34 2.71
N HIS A 82 15.35 -19.03 2.45
CA HIS A 82 14.30 -18.06 2.12
C HIS A 82 14.53 -17.35 0.79
N PHE A 83 15.77 -17.07 0.43
CA PHE A 83 16.14 -16.31 -0.76
C PHE A 83 17.38 -16.91 -1.40
N GLU A 84 17.34 -17.14 -2.71
CA GLU A 84 18.45 -17.75 -3.47
C GLU A 84 19.63 -16.79 -3.65
N SER A 85 19.39 -15.48 -3.64
CA SER A 85 20.41 -14.45 -3.85
C SER A 85 19.99 -13.10 -3.25
N LYS A 86 20.90 -12.12 -3.29
CA LYS A 86 20.65 -10.72 -2.91
C LYS A 86 19.59 -10.09 -3.81
N GLU A 87 19.59 -10.41 -5.08
CA GLU A 87 18.58 -9.96 -6.05
C GLU A 87 17.21 -10.56 -5.73
N ALA A 88 17.14 -11.80 -5.28
CA ALA A 88 15.88 -12.45 -4.91
C ALA A 88 15.21 -11.77 -3.70
N ILE A 89 15.98 -11.42 -2.66
CA ILE A 89 15.41 -10.67 -1.53
C ILE A 89 15.06 -9.23 -1.93
N TYR A 90 15.86 -8.57 -2.78
CA TYR A 90 15.51 -7.24 -3.31
C TYR A 90 14.22 -7.26 -4.11
N LEU A 91 14.02 -8.26 -4.97
CA LEU A 91 12.79 -8.42 -5.73
C LEU A 91 11.58 -8.64 -4.80
N ALA A 92 11.72 -9.53 -3.81
CA ALA A 92 10.67 -9.78 -2.83
C ALA A 92 10.37 -8.54 -1.97
N LEU A 93 11.41 -7.77 -1.63
CA LEU A 93 11.28 -6.52 -0.89
C LEU A 93 10.51 -5.46 -1.68
N THR A 94 10.86 -5.24 -2.95
CA THR A 94 10.18 -4.26 -3.79
C THR A 94 8.71 -4.64 -4.03
N ASP A 95 8.41 -5.92 -4.24
CA ASP A 95 7.05 -6.39 -4.36
C ASP A 95 6.28 -6.17 -3.05
N TRP A 96 6.86 -6.57 -1.91
CA TRP A 96 6.22 -6.37 -0.61
C TRP A 96 5.96 -4.88 -0.29
N VAL A 97 6.95 -4.02 -0.51
CA VAL A 97 6.87 -2.58 -0.14
C VAL A 97 5.91 -1.81 -1.04
N PHE A 98 5.93 -2.07 -2.35
CA PHE A 98 5.24 -1.22 -3.32
C PHE A 98 3.94 -1.81 -3.87
N GLU A 99 3.86 -3.13 -4.10
CA GLU A 99 2.63 -3.75 -4.59
C GLU A 99 1.53 -3.72 -3.53
N GLU A 100 1.84 -4.09 -2.27
CA GLU A 100 0.85 -4.06 -1.19
C GLU A 100 0.32 -2.65 -0.92
N PHE A 101 1.20 -1.64 -1.01
CA PHE A 101 0.77 -0.27 -0.86
C PHE A 101 -0.07 0.20 -2.04
N ALA A 102 0.31 -0.14 -3.26
CA ALA A 102 -0.45 0.18 -4.45
C ALA A 102 -1.83 -0.49 -4.44
N ASP A 103 -1.93 -1.76 -3.99
CA ASP A 103 -3.21 -2.44 -3.79
C ASP A 103 -4.07 -1.77 -2.71
N THR A 104 -3.43 -1.20 -1.68
CA THR A 104 -4.13 -0.43 -0.65
C THR A 104 -4.71 0.86 -1.23
N LEU A 105 -3.94 1.58 -2.05
CA LEU A 105 -4.42 2.77 -2.76
C LEU A 105 -5.58 2.43 -3.71
N ASP A 106 -5.50 1.34 -4.46
CA ASP A 106 -6.58 0.88 -5.34
C ASP A 106 -7.87 0.59 -4.56
N ARG A 107 -7.78 -0.03 -3.39
CA ARG A 107 -8.95 -0.29 -2.53
C ARG A 107 -9.57 1.01 -1.99
N ILE A 108 -8.75 1.95 -1.57
CA ILE A 108 -9.21 3.26 -1.07
C ILE A 108 -9.86 4.05 -2.20
N ALA A 109 -9.23 4.07 -3.37
CA ALA A 109 -9.70 4.82 -4.54
C ALA A 109 -10.86 4.14 -5.28
N GLY A 110 -11.10 2.84 -5.02
CA GLY A 110 -12.10 2.05 -5.75
C GLY A 110 -13.55 2.55 -5.63
N GLY A 111 -13.85 3.40 -4.65
CA GLY A 111 -15.15 4.06 -4.48
C GLY A 111 -15.24 5.47 -5.08
N LEU A 112 -14.14 6.00 -5.65
CA LEU A 112 -14.08 7.35 -6.18
C LEU A 112 -14.35 7.36 -7.69
N ALA A 113 -15.28 8.21 -8.10
CA ALA A 113 -15.67 8.34 -9.51
C ALA A 113 -14.81 9.36 -10.28
N ASP A 114 -14.30 10.40 -9.60
CA ASP A 114 -13.50 11.46 -10.22
C ASP A 114 -12.01 11.06 -10.28
N PRO A 115 -11.40 10.92 -11.47
CA PRO A 115 -9.96 10.66 -11.60
C PRO A 115 -9.06 11.66 -10.87
N ALA A 116 -9.48 12.92 -10.74
CA ALA A 116 -8.73 13.94 -10.01
C ALA A 116 -8.69 13.65 -8.51
N GLU A 117 -9.80 13.17 -7.94
CA GLU A 117 -9.85 12.74 -6.55
C GLU A 117 -9.00 11.49 -6.30
N VAL A 118 -8.99 10.53 -7.24
CA VAL A 118 -8.12 9.34 -7.18
C VAL A 118 -6.64 9.75 -7.09
N ILE A 119 -6.19 10.68 -7.94
CA ILE A 119 -4.80 11.17 -7.90
C ILE A 119 -4.52 11.90 -6.58
N ALA A 120 -5.40 12.82 -6.13
CA ALA A 120 -5.22 13.55 -4.89
C ALA A 120 -5.10 12.63 -3.67
N VAL A 121 -5.99 11.64 -3.56
CA VAL A 121 -6.00 10.64 -2.48
C VAL A 121 -4.72 9.80 -2.50
N SER A 122 -4.31 9.32 -3.68
CA SER A 122 -3.09 8.50 -3.82
C SER A 122 -1.83 9.27 -3.45
N VAL A 123 -1.70 10.52 -3.89
CA VAL A 123 -0.57 11.41 -3.56
C VAL A 123 -0.52 11.68 -2.05
N ARG A 124 -1.64 12.09 -1.46
CA ARG A 124 -1.70 12.42 -0.04
C ARG A 124 -1.39 11.20 0.85
N HIS A 125 -1.95 10.03 0.55
CA HIS A 125 -1.63 8.81 1.30
C HIS A 125 -0.15 8.41 1.16
N THR A 126 0.46 8.60 -0.02
CA THR A 126 1.89 8.32 -0.23
C THR A 126 2.76 9.22 0.65
N LEU A 127 2.50 10.52 0.67
CA LEU A 127 3.24 11.49 1.49
C LEU A 127 3.04 11.25 2.99
N LEU A 128 1.81 10.99 3.41
CA LEU A 128 1.50 10.67 4.81
C LEU A 128 2.15 9.36 5.26
N ARG A 129 2.24 8.35 4.39
CA ARG A 129 2.97 7.11 4.70
C ARG A 129 4.46 7.38 4.83
N ALA A 130 5.07 8.08 3.88
CA ALA A 130 6.49 8.38 3.92
C ALA A 130 6.90 9.15 5.19
N ARG A 131 6.04 10.04 5.68
CA ARG A 131 6.24 10.75 6.93
C ARG A 131 6.15 9.83 8.16
N ARG A 132 5.19 8.91 8.19
CA ARG A 132 5.06 7.94 9.30
C ARG A 132 6.14 6.87 9.31
N GLU A 133 6.62 6.50 8.14
CA GLU A 133 7.58 5.43 7.88
C GLU A 133 8.79 5.98 7.09
N PRO A 134 9.73 6.72 7.72
CA PRO A 134 10.83 7.38 7.01
C PRO A 134 11.72 6.44 6.20
N VAL A 135 11.96 5.21 6.69
CA VAL A 135 12.74 4.20 5.98
C VAL A 135 12.04 3.78 4.68
N TRP A 136 10.71 3.60 4.71
CA TRP A 136 9.90 3.37 3.52
C TRP A 136 10.00 4.55 2.54
N GLY A 137 9.91 5.78 3.05
CA GLY A 137 10.06 7.00 2.25
C GLY A 137 11.42 7.10 1.57
N GLN A 138 12.51 6.80 2.29
CA GLN A 138 13.87 6.78 1.73
C GLN A 138 14.03 5.70 0.65
N PHE A 139 13.45 4.52 0.87
CA PHE A 139 13.45 3.46 -0.13
C PHE A 139 12.64 3.85 -1.36
N LEU A 140 11.49 4.49 -1.20
CA LEU A 140 10.70 5.04 -2.30
C LEU A 140 11.47 6.11 -3.10
N ILE A 141 12.17 7.04 -2.46
CA ILE A 141 12.99 8.04 -3.14
C ILE A 141 14.06 7.36 -3.99
N ARG A 142 14.72 6.34 -3.47
CA ARG A 142 15.80 5.63 -4.15
C ARG A 142 15.31 4.82 -5.33
N GLU A 143 14.22 4.11 -5.17
CA GLU A 143 13.74 3.12 -6.14
C GLU A 143 12.60 3.61 -7.04
N GLY A 144 11.99 4.75 -6.74
CA GLY A 144 10.74 5.19 -7.35
C GLY A 144 10.77 5.34 -8.89
N PHE A 145 11.94 5.58 -9.48
CA PHE A 145 12.15 5.56 -10.92
C PHE A 145 12.90 4.32 -11.43
N SER A 146 13.08 3.28 -10.62
CA SER A 146 13.64 2.03 -11.12
C SER A 146 12.72 1.42 -12.18
N PRO A 147 13.27 0.73 -13.21
CA PRO A 147 12.45 0.10 -14.26
C PRO A 147 11.37 -0.82 -13.69
N ARG A 148 11.64 -1.45 -12.54
CA ARG A 148 10.70 -2.33 -11.88
C ARG A 148 9.48 -1.59 -11.33
N ILE A 149 9.70 -0.49 -10.63
CA ILE A 149 8.61 0.32 -10.06
C ILE A 149 7.78 0.97 -11.16
N LEU A 150 8.41 1.39 -12.25
CA LEU A 150 7.71 1.96 -13.41
C LEU A 150 6.86 0.92 -14.15
N SER A 151 7.31 -0.33 -14.20
CA SER A 151 6.58 -1.41 -14.90
C SER A 151 5.55 -2.14 -14.01
N ARG A 152 5.57 -1.90 -12.71
CA ARG A 152 4.71 -2.55 -11.70
C ARG A 152 4.35 -1.56 -10.59
N GLY A 153 3.50 -1.99 -9.67
CA GLY A 153 3.20 -1.26 -8.44
C GLY A 153 2.70 0.17 -8.70
N LEU A 154 3.29 1.10 -7.99
CA LEU A 154 2.86 2.52 -7.98
C LEU A 154 2.97 3.19 -9.35
N GLY A 155 4.05 2.95 -10.10
CA GLY A 155 4.28 3.60 -11.39
C GLY A 155 3.24 3.18 -12.43
N GLN A 156 2.96 1.89 -12.55
CA GLN A 156 1.95 1.37 -13.47
C GLN A 156 0.55 1.89 -13.13
N ARG A 157 0.20 1.93 -11.84
CA ARG A 157 -1.10 2.45 -11.39
C ARG A 157 -1.23 3.94 -11.65
N LEU A 158 -0.18 4.71 -11.40
CA LEU A 158 -0.15 6.14 -11.71
C LEU A 158 -0.40 6.39 -13.20
N LEU A 159 0.29 5.68 -14.10
CA LEU A 159 0.06 5.79 -15.55
C LEU A 159 -1.38 5.41 -15.94
N ARG A 160 -1.91 4.33 -15.38
CA ARG A 160 -3.30 3.91 -15.59
C ARG A 160 -4.28 5.02 -15.18
N ASP A 161 -4.10 5.62 -14.02
CA ASP A 161 -5.05 6.59 -13.45
C ASP A 161 -4.96 7.94 -14.17
N ILE A 162 -3.77 8.37 -14.58
CA ILE A 162 -3.61 9.53 -15.49
C ILE A 162 -4.30 9.24 -16.82
N GLY A 163 -4.08 8.06 -17.42
CA GLY A 163 -4.71 7.67 -18.67
C GLY A 163 -6.24 7.63 -18.59
N ARG A 164 -6.81 7.18 -17.48
CA ARG A 164 -8.26 7.24 -17.22
C ARG A 164 -8.76 8.68 -17.18
N GLY A 165 -8.03 9.56 -16.51
CA GLY A 165 -8.36 10.98 -16.44
C GLY A 165 -8.33 11.67 -17.80
N VAL A 166 -7.35 11.36 -18.64
CA VAL A 166 -7.26 11.86 -20.03
C VAL A 166 -8.42 11.33 -20.87
N ALA A 167 -8.69 10.03 -20.81
CA ALA A 167 -9.80 9.41 -21.54
C ALA A 167 -11.17 9.99 -21.13
N ALA A 168 -11.34 10.32 -19.86
CA ALA A 168 -12.53 10.99 -19.33
C ALA A 168 -12.58 12.52 -19.62
N ARG A 169 -11.58 13.07 -20.34
CA ARG A 169 -11.40 14.52 -20.56
C ARG A 169 -11.33 15.33 -19.26
N ARG A 170 -10.86 14.70 -18.22
CA ARG A 170 -10.70 15.29 -16.90
C ARG A 170 -9.32 15.94 -16.74
N PHE A 171 -8.33 15.40 -17.48
CA PHE A 171 -6.96 15.89 -17.52
C PHE A 171 -6.57 16.34 -18.92
N ASP A 172 -5.79 17.42 -18.98
CA ASP A 172 -5.07 17.89 -20.16
C ASP A 172 -3.59 17.51 -20.02
N ALA A 173 -3.30 16.26 -20.32
CA ALA A 173 -1.98 15.64 -20.16
C ALA A 173 -1.61 14.84 -21.43
N PRO A 174 -1.27 15.52 -22.54
CA PRO A 174 -1.08 14.88 -23.85
C PRO A 174 0.17 14.01 -23.92
N ASP A 175 1.17 14.24 -23.07
CA ASP A 175 2.41 13.46 -23.01
C ASP A 175 2.44 12.56 -21.79
N PRO A 176 2.21 11.24 -21.94
CA PRO A 176 2.19 10.30 -20.82
C PRO A 176 3.53 10.20 -20.08
N LEU A 177 4.67 10.31 -20.80
CA LEU A 177 6.00 10.25 -20.20
C LEU A 177 6.25 11.48 -19.32
N MET A 178 5.96 12.67 -19.84
CA MET A 178 6.12 13.91 -19.07
C MET A 178 5.15 13.97 -17.90
N SER A 179 3.93 13.45 -18.05
CA SER A 179 2.97 13.34 -16.95
C SER A 179 3.48 12.42 -15.85
N LEU A 180 4.03 11.25 -16.20
CA LEU A 180 4.65 10.34 -15.23
C LEU A 180 5.83 10.99 -14.50
N ILE A 181 6.74 11.62 -15.24
CA ILE A 181 7.92 12.30 -14.66
C ILE A 181 7.47 13.45 -13.75
N SER A 182 6.52 14.25 -14.18
CA SER A 182 6.05 15.40 -13.43
C SER A 182 5.34 15.00 -12.15
N VAL A 183 4.39 14.06 -12.22
CA VAL A 183 3.66 13.60 -11.04
C VAL A 183 4.57 12.77 -10.14
N GLY A 184 5.25 11.75 -10.68
CA GLY A 184 6.14 10.89 -9.91
C GLY A 184 7.31 11.67 -9.30
N GLY A 185 7.96 12.56 -10.10
CA GLY A 185 9.06 13.40 -9.64
C GLY A 185 8.64 14.35 -8.53
N THR A 186 7.48 14.99 -8.64
CA THR A 186 6.97 15.89 -7.59
C THR A 186 6.66 15.12 -6.31
N VAL A 187 6.06 13.91 -6.40
CA VAL A 187 5.83 13.07 -5.22
C VAL A 187 7.14 12.69 -4.55
N LEU A 188 8.14 12.21 -5.31
CA LEU A 188 9.45 11.85 -4.75
C LEU A 188 10.18 13.04 -4.14
N ALA A 189 10.13 14.20 -4.78
CA ALA A 189 10.69 15.45 -4.25
C ALA A 189 9.98 15.88 -2.96
N ALA A 190 8.64 15.80 -2.91
CA ALA A 190 7.88 16.14 -1.72
C ALA A 190 8.16 15.18 -0.55
N VAL A 191 8.32 13.87 -0.83
CA VAL A 191 8.77 12.89 0.17
C VAL A 191 10.16 13.24 0.70
N ALA A 192 11.11 13.57 -0.20
CA ALA A 192 12.47 13.93 0.19
C ALA A 192 12.49 15.21 1.06
N VAL A 193 11.72 16.22 0.70
CA VAL A 193 11.55 17.46 1.48
C VAL A 193 10.96 17.14 2.86
N GLY A 194 9.90 16.33 2.94
CA GLY A 194 9.27 15.93 4.20
C GLY A 194 10.25 15.23 5.15
N VAL A 195 11.04 14.28 4.62
CA VAL A 195 12.06 13.57 5.42
C VAL A 195 13.15 14.53 5.93
N GLN A 196 13.57 15.53 5.12
CA GLN A 196 14.58 16.51 5.53
C GLN A 196 14.05 17.50 6.57
N ILE A 197 12.80 17.94 6.46
CA ILE A 197 12.17 18.82 7.43
C ILE A 197 12.11 18.14 8.81
N ASP A 198 11.74 16.85 8.84
CA ASP A 198 11.66 16.08 10.09
C ASP A 198 13.04 15.80 10.71
N ALA A 199 14.11 15.73 9.92
CA ALA A 199 15.47 15.44 10.38
C ALA A 199 16.16 16.56 11.20
N GLN A 200 15.63 17.78 11.25
CA GLN A 200 15.99 18.94 12.09
C GLN A 200 17.45 19.43 12.10
N SER A 201 18.38 18.84 11.33
CA SER A 201 19.81 18.96 11.61
C SER A 201 20.64 19.73 10.58
N GLU A 202 20.05 20.27 9.50
CA GLU A 202 20.77 20.88 8.38
C GLU A 202 20.31 22.32 8.10
N PRO A 203 21.18 23.22 7.62
CA PRO A 203 20.79 24.57 7.19
C PRO A 203 19.66 24.56 6.14
N ALA A 204 19.61 23.52 5.28
CA ALA A 204 18.56 23.31 4.33
C ALA A 204 17.19 23.09 4.98
N ALA A 205 17.14 22.42 6.15
CA ALA A 205 15.89 22.21 6.90
C ALA A 205 15.28 23.54 7.38
N THR A 206 16.11 24.50 7.78
CA THR A 206 15.64 25.84 8.17
C THR A 206 15.01 26.58 7.00
N LEU A 207 15.67 26.61 5.84
CA LEU A 207 15.11 27.21 4.63
C LEU A 207 13.79 26.54 4.22
N LEU A 208 13.72 25.21 4.27
CA LEU A 208 12.52 24.48 3.92
C LEU A 208 11.37 24.76 4.89
N LYS A 209 11.64 24.95 6.18
CA LYS A 209 10.65 25.36 7.20
C LYS A 209 10.11 26.77 6.93
N ASP A 210 10.96 27.68 6.51
CA ASP A 210 10.54 29.04 6.16
C ASP A 210 9.60 29.04 4.94
N LEU A 211 9.84 28.14 3.97
CA LEU A 211 9.00 27.96 2.77
C LEU A 211 7.73 27.16 3.02
N ALA A 212 7.69 26.37 4.09
CA ALA A 212 6.57 25.53 4.46
C ALA A 212 6.20 25.74 5.94
N PRO A 213 5.65 26.91 6.33
CA PRO A 213 5.33 27.24 7.71
C PRO A 213 4.32 26.26 8.34
N ASN A 214 3.51 25.58 7.52
CA ASN A 214 2.61 24.50 7.92
C ASN A 214 3.07 23.19 7.27
N GLU A 215 3.96 22.46 7.92
CA GLU A 215 4.45 21.15 7.45
C GLU A 215 3.31 20.12 7.29
N SER A 216 2.24 20.27 8.07
CA SER A 216 1.05 19.41 8.01
C SER A 216 0.35 19.44 6.66
N ASP A 217 0.45 20.54 5.91
CA ASP A 217 -0.30 20.78 4.67
C ASP A 217 0.49 20.36 3.41
N LEU A 218 1.70 19.82 3.57
CA LEU A 218 2.51 19.40 2.43
C LEU A 218 1.81 18.37 1.53
N PRO A 219 1.08 17.37 2.04
CA PRO A 219 0.31 16.45 1.21
C PRO A 219 -0.75 17.13 0.35
N GLU A 220 -1.51 18.05 0.92
CA GLU A 220 -2.56 18.82 0.25
C GLU A 220 -1.98 19.75 -0.81
N ARG A 221 -0.94 20.48 -0.47
CA ARG A 221 -0.23 21.38 -1.38
C ARG A 221 0.37 20.63 -2.58
N ALA A 222 0.97 19.47 -2.33
CA ALA A 222 1.51 18.62 -3.40
C ALA A 222 0.37 18.11 -4.31
N ALA A 223 -0.73 17.63 -3.73
CA ALA A 223 -1.88 17.18 -4.50
C ALA A 223 -2.47 18.30 -5.36
N SER A 224 -2.67 19.50 -4.79
CA SER A 224 -3.16 20.67 -5.53
C SER A 224 -2.23 21.06 -6.68
N ALA A 225 -0.93 21.15 -6.43
CA ALA A 225 0.06 21.45 -7.45
C ALA A 225 0.03 20.44 -8.61
N LEU A 226 -0.06 19.15 -8.29
CA LEU A 226 -0.11 18.07 -9.28
C LEU A 226 -1.40 18.09 -10.10
N LEU A 227 -2.55 18.35 -9.48
CA LEU A 227 -3.81 18.47 -10.20
C LEU A 227 -3.80 19.65 -11.18
N ARG A 228 -3.17 20.76 -10.80
CA ARG A 228 -2.97 21.90 -11.71
C ARG A 228 -2.06 21.55 -12.88
N MET A 229 -1.01 20.79 -12.66
CA MET A 229 -0.14 20.27 -13.73
C MET A 229 -0.88 19.34 -14.69
N LEU A 230 -1.91 18.66 -14.21
CA LEU A 230 -2.81 17.83 -15.02
C LEU A 230 -3.95 18.64 -15.69
N GLY A 231 -3.94 19.96 -15.57
CA GLY A 231 -4.86 20.86 -16.30
C GLY A 231 -6.06 21.37 -15.52
N LEU A 232 -6.17 21.09 -14.22
CA LEU A 232 -7.26 21.63 -13.40
C LEU A 232 -7.03 23.12 -13.09
N SER A 233 -8.13 23.86 -12.91
CA SER A 233 -8.07 25.22 -12.37
C SER A 233 -7.54 25.25 -10.94
N HIS A 234 -6.97 26.39 -10.52
CA HIS A 234 -6.47 26.54 -9.15
C HIS A 234 -7.55 26.24 -8.09
N THR A 235 -8.72 26.85 -8.22
CA THR A 235 -9.81 26.68 -7.26
C THR A 235 -10.25 25.24 -7.14
N GLU A 236 -10.44 24.56 -8.25
CA GLU A 236 -10.88 23.17 -8.27
C GLU A 236 -9.81 22.21 -7.70
N ALA A 237 -8.53 22.43 -8.04
CA ALA A 237 -7.44 21.65 -7.51
C ALA A 237 -7.33 21.77 -5.98
N GLU A 238 -7.50 22.98 -5.43
CA GLU A 238 -7.53 23.24 -3.99
C GLU A 238 -8.71 22.54 -3.32
N GLU A 239 -9.91 22.65 -3.89
CA GLU A 239 -11.09 21.97 -3.34
C GLU A 239 -10.93 20.47 -3.26
N ILE A 240 -10.41 19.84 -4.33
CA ILE A 240 -10.19 18.39 -4.38
C ILE A 240 -9.08 17.97 -3.43
N ALA A 241 -7.97 18.71 -3.41
CA ALA A 241 -6.82 18.39 -2.55
C ALA A 241 -7.17 18.44 -1.05
N HIS A 242 -8.14 19.26 -0.64
CA HIS A 242 -8.56 19.40 0.76
C HIS A 242 -9.76 18.53 1.14
N ARG A 243 -10.35 17.75 0.23
CA ARG A 243 -11.42 16.81 0.59
C ARG A 243 -10.98 15.85 1.69
N PRO A 244 -11.88 15.44 2.59
CA PRO A 244 -11.58 14.44 3.61
C PRO A 244 -11.00 13.18 2.97
N LEU A 245 -9.85 12.70 3.48
CA LEU A 245 -9.27 11.45 3.01
C LEU A 245 -10.16 10.26 3.41
N PRO A 246 -10.46 9.34 2.49
CA PRO A 246 -11.05 8.06 2.82
C PRO A 246 -10.15 7.33 3.83
N LYS A 247 -10.76 6.77 4.89
CA LYS A 247 -9.99 6.01 5.89
C LYS A 247 -9.44 4.74 5.26
N MET A 248 -8.18 4.44 5.50
CA MET A 248 -7.67 3.09 5.31
C MET A 248 -8.44 2.18 6.27
N GLY A 249 -9.18 1.20 5.74
CA GLY A 249 -9.96 0.29 6.58
C GLY A 249 -9.08 -0.41 7.61
N ALA A 250 -9.63 -0.75 8.78
CA ALA A 250 -8.92 -1.38 9.90
C ALA A 250 -8.08 -2.62 9.50
N ASN A 251 -8.45 -3.32 8.43
CA ASN A 251 -7.67 -4.43 7.86
C ASN A 251 -6.38 -3.98 7.15
N ALA A 252 -6.26 -2.73 6.74
CA ALA A 252 -5.04 -2.20 6.14
C ALA A 252 -4.01 -1.79 7.21
N GLU A 253 -4.47 -1.39 8.39
CA GLU A 253 -3.59 -1.12 9.54
C GLU A 253 -3.02 -2.41 10.13
N VAL A 254 -3.78 -3.51 10.11
CA VAL A 254 -3.31 -4.84 10.57
C VAL A 254 -2.29 -5.45 9.59
N LEU A 255 -2.42 -5.22 8.29
CA LEU A 255 -1.43 -5.64 7.28
C LEU A 255 -0.13 -4.83 7.35
N GLN A 256 -0.19 -3.58 7.87
CA GLN A 256 1.00 -2.75 8.14
C GLN A 256 1.73 -3.15 9.44
N ALA A 257 1.07 -3.89 10.33
CA ALA A 257 1.62 -4.36 11.60
C ALA A 257 2.03 -5.85 11.57
N GLN A 258 1.87 -6.55 10.45
CA GLN A 258 2.36 -7.92 10.27
C GLN A 258 3.46 -7.91 9.21
N PRO A 259 4.73 -7.95 9.67
CA PRO A 259 5.85 -8.21 8.81
C PRO A 259 5.85 -9.64 8.25
#